data_7b684801c08558066ab8193109804d5b
#
_entry.id   7b684801c08558066ab8193109804d5b
#
_cell.length_a   1.000
_cell.length_b   1.000
_cell.length_c   1.000
_cell.angle_alpha   90.00
_cell.angle_beta   90.00
_cell.angle_gamma   90.00
#
_symmetry.space_group_name_H-M   'P 1'
#
loop_
_entity.id
_entity.type
_entity.pdbx_description
1 polymer ?
#
loop_
_entity_poly.entity_id
_entity_poly.type
_entity_poly.pdbx_seq_one_letter_code
_entity_poly.pdbx_strand_id
1 'polypeptide(L)'
;MDNLDVVVAGGGNAALCAAISAREKGASVTVFEAAPKQMRGGNTRHTRNLRASHTTPIESLEGCYDEEEFFDDIFKVTHGNTNESLARLMIHQSMSLVSWLRSRGVHYQPALSGTLSLNRTNAFFLGGGKTLLNKLYAHAEKIGVQIIYDAEVVSAAISNNRVHTIEVDYQEDRQTFEIGHLIAASGGFQSNEDWMREVWGDKADRFLIRGTPYNKGKLLRTLMDA
;
A
#
# COMPACT_ATOMS: atom_id res chain seq x y z
N MET A 1 17.88 20.26 12.34
CA MET A 1 16.87 19.23 12.00
C MET A 1 16.99 19.03 10.50
N ASP A 2 17.14 17.79 10.05
CA ASP A 2 17.24 17.51 8.63
C ASP A 2 15.86 17.72 8.02
N ASN A 3 15.76 18.62 7.04
CA ASN A 3 14.54 18.82 6.29
C ASN A 3 14.41 17.69 5.27
N LEU A 4 13.39 16.84 5.44
CA LEU A 4 13.13 15.70 4.55
C LEU A 4 12.21 16.15 3.41
N ASP A 5 12.64 15.94 2.16
CA ASP A 5 11.89 16.38 0.97
C ASP A 5 10.55 15.63 0.86
N VAL A 6 10.58 14.31 0.62
CA VAL A 6 9.39 13.47 0.55
C VAL A 6 9.48 12.38 1.61
N VAL A 7 8.51 12.39 2.50
CA VAL A 7 8.33 11.33 3.51
C VAL A 7 7.18 10.41 3.10
N VAL A 8 7.41 9.12 3.19
CA VAL A 8 6.38 8.10 3.02
C VAL A 8 6.17 7.38 4.35
N ALA A 9 5.00 7.49 4.92
CA ALA A 9 4.62 6.81 6.15
C ALA A 9 4.05 5.42 5.85
N GLY A 10 4.79 4.38 6.24
CA GLY A 10 4.48 2.97 6.00
C GLY A 10 5.39 2.32 4.96
N GLY A 11 5.47 0.99 4.97
CA GLY A 11 6.33 0.20 4.07
C GLY A 11 5.58 -0.91 3.30
N GLY A 12 4.25 -0.80 3.20
CA GLY A 12 3.42 -1.69 2.39
C GLY A 12 3.54 -1.40 0.89
N ASN A 13 2.75 -2.08 0.09
CA ASN A 13 2.78 -1.95 -1.38
C ASN A 13 2.52 -0.50 -1.83
N ALA A 14 1.50 0.16 -1.27
CA ALA A 14 1.19 1.55 -1.61
C ALA A 14 2.37 2.49 -1.33
N ALA A 15 3.01 2.32 -0.16
CA ALA A 15 4.17 3.10 0.25
C ALA A 15 5.36 2.90 -0.69
N LEU A 16 5.69 1.65 -1.01
CA LEU A 16 6.84 1.35 -1.88
C LEU A 16 6.62 1.81 -3.32
N CYS A 17 5.41 1.64 -3.86
CA CYS A 17 5.07 2.17 -5.19
C CYS A 17 5.21 3.69 -5.23
N ALA A 18 4.70 4.40 -4.21
CA ALA A 18 4.81 5.84 -4.11
C ALA A 18 6.26 6.31 -3.95
N ALA A 19 7.03 5.66 -3.06
CA ALA A 19 8.43 5.97 -2.82
C ALA A 19 9.29 5.79 -4.08
N ILE A 20 9.12 4.66 -4.78
CA ILE A 20 9.82 4.37 -6.03
C ILE A 20 9.45 5.42 -7.10
N SER A 21 8.16 5.71 -7.27
CA SER A 21 7.70 6.67 -8.27
C SER A 21 8.20 8.08 -8.00
N ALA A 22 8.24 8.53 -6.74
CA ALA A 22 8.79 9.82 -6.36
C ALA A 22 10.30 9.88 -6.60
N ARG A 23 11.02 8.82 -6.21
CA ARG A 23 12.48 8.74 -6.39
C ARG A 23 12.88 8.71 -7.86
N GLU A 24 12.16 7.98 -8.70
CA GLU A 24 12.39 7.94 -10.16
C GLU A 24 12.17 9.30 -10.84
N LYS A 25 11.39 10.19 -10.20
CA LYS A 25 11.21 11.60 -10.63
C LYS A 25 12.23 12.56 -10.04
N GLY A 26 13.23 12.05 -9.28
CA GLY A 26 14.33 12.84 -8.76
C GLY A 26 14.16 13.35 -7.32
N ALA A 27 13.06 13.06 -6.64
CA ALA A 27 12.87 13.46 -5.25
C ALA A 27 13.83 12.72 -4.30
N SER A 28 14.20 13.35 -3.19
CA SER A 28 14.81 12.68 -2.04
C SER A 28 13.71 12.06 -1.19
N VAL A 29 13.76 10.73 -1.00
CA VAL A 29 12.64 9.99 -0.39
C VAL A 29 13.11 9.22 0.83
N THR A 30 12.39 9.43 1.96
CA THR A 30 12.54 8.66 3.19
C THR A 30 11.26 7.93 3.52
N VAL A 31 11.35 6.62 3.72
CA VAL A 31 10.24 5.75 4.15
C VAL A 31 10.40 5.44 5.63
N PHE A 32 9.38 5.70 6.43
CA PHE A 32 9.28 5.26 7.81
C PHE A 32 8.36 4.05 7.90
N GLU A 33 8.90 2.89 8.27
CA GLU A 33 8.18 1.64 8.45
C GLU A 33 8.11 1.28 9.94
N ALA A 34 6.89 1.17 10.47
CA ALA A 34 6.66 0.88 11.88
C ALA A 34 7.16 -0.50 12.32
N ALA A 35 7.20 -1.44 11.41
CA ALA A 35 7.65 -2.81 11.69
C ALA A 35 9.17 -2.94 11.61
N PRO A 36 9.78 -3.85 12.38
CA PRO A 36 11.15 -4.24 12.17
C PRO A 36 11.34 -4.90 10.78
N LYS A 37 12.55 -4.85 10.27
CA LYS A 37 12.89 -5.31 8.91
C LYS A 37 12.34 -6.70 8.57
N GLN A 38 12.30 -7.61 9.53
CA GLN A 38 11.79 -8.98 9.35
C GLN A 38 10.27 -9.04 9.19
N MET A 39 9.55 -8.06 9.76
CA MET A 39 8.09 -8.00 9.79
C MET A 39 7.52 -6.94 8.83
N ARG A 40 8.37 -6.21 8.12
CA ARG A 40 8.02 -5.10 7.21
C ARG A 40 6.99 -5.46 6.14
N GLY A 41 6.30 -4.45 5.65
CA GLY A 41 5.45 -4.56 4.46
C GLY A 41 3.96 -4.72 4.73
N GLY A 42 3.54 -4.58 5.98
CA GLY A 42 2.13 -4.55 6.34
C GLY A 42 1.35 -5.77 5.82
N ASN A 43 0.09 -5.57 5.50
CA ASN A 43 -0.78 -6.63 4.99
C ASN A 43 -0.43 -7.12 3.57
N THR A 44 0.39 -6.40 2.84
CA THR A 44 0.86 -6.83 1.51
C THR A 44 1.61 -8.17 1.57
N ARG A 45 2.23 -8.52 2.70
CA ARG A 45 2.89 -9.82 2.90
C ARG A 45 1.97 -11.03 2.66
N HIS A 46 0.66 -10.84 2.84
CA HIS A 46 -0.35 -11.89 2.76
C HIS A 46 -1.07 -11.93 1.40
N THR A 47 -0.77 -11.00 0.50
CA THR A 47 -1.36 -11.00 -0.84
C THR A 47 -0.83 -12.14 -1.70
N ARG A 48 -1.64 -12.57 -2.67
CA ARG A 48 -1.27 -13.62 -3.62
C ARG A 48 -1.25 -13.12 -5.06
N ASN A 49 -2.08 -12.13 -5.35
CA ASN A 49 -2.30 -11.62 -6.70
C ASN A 49 -2.63 -10.14 -6.67
N LEU A 50 -2.69 -9.57 -7.84
CA LEU A 50 -3.35 -8.29 -8.10
C LEU A 50 -4.39 -8.47 -9.21
N ARG A 51 -5.42 -7.62 -9.21
CA ARG A 51 -6.38 -7.52 -10.29
C ARG A 51 -5.99 -6.36 -11.20
N ALA A 52 -5.99 -6.59 -12.51
CA ALA A 52 -5.63 -5.57 -13.48
C ALA A 52 -6.53 -5.64 -14.71
N SER A 53 -6.95 -4.48 -15.22
CA SER A 53 -7.65 -4.41 -16.50
C SER A 53 -6.67 -4.64 -17.66
N HIS A 54 -7.15 -5.29 -18.72
CA HIS A 54 -6.41 -5.55 -19.96
C HIS A 54 -7.37 -5.90 -21.09
N THR A 55 -7.01 -5.50 -22.29
CA THR A 55 -7.84 -5.73 -23.49
C THR A 55 -7.39 -6.95 -24.29
N THR A 56 -6.18 -7.41 -24.06
CA THR A 56 -5.58 -8.58 -24.75
C THR A 56 -4.86 -9.45 -23.72
N PRO A 57 -4.70 -10.76 -23.99
CA PRO A 57 -3.91 -11.63 -23.12
C PRO A 57 -2.48 -11.11 -22.95
N ILE A 58 -1.96 -11.24 -21.73
CA ILE A 58 -0.54 -11.04 -21.40
C ILE A 58 -0.06 -12.29 -20.67
N GLU A 59 1.27 -12.45 -20.51
CA GLU A 59 1.89 -13.69 -19.99
C GLU A 59 1.22 -14.30 -18.73
N SER A 60 0.65 -13.47 -17.86
CA SER A 60 0.06 -13.87 -16.57
C SER A 60 -1.45 -13.71 -16.52
N LEU A 61 -2.06 -13.17 -17.59
CA LEU A 61 -3.49 -12.91 -17.69
C LEU A 61 -4.03 -13.41 -19.03
N GLU A 62 -5.16 -14.12 -19.01
CA GLU A 62 -5.82 -14.68 -20.18
C GLU A 62 -7.03 -13.83 -20.59
N GLY A 63 -7.38 -13.89 -21.88
CA GLY A 63 -8.58 -13.24 -22.39
C GLY A 63 -8.54 -11.72 -22.35
N CYS A 64 -9.68 -11.14 -22.02
CA CYS A 64 -9.90 -9.70 -21.85
C CYS A 64 -10.63 -9.46 -20.54
N TYR A 65 -10.27 -8.40 -19.84
CA TYR A 65 -10.96 -7.86 -18.67
C TYR A 65 -10.83 -6.34 -18.74
N ASP A 66 -11.80 -5.72 -19.41
CA ASP A 66 -11.75 -4.29 -19.69
C ASP A 66 -12.11 -3.43 -18.46
N GLU A 67 -12.01 -2.12 -18.63
CA GLU A 67 -12.22 -1.17 -17.54
C GLU A 67 -13.69 -1.13 -17.09
N GLU A 68 -14.65 -1.29 -18.00
CA GLU A 68 -16.07 -1.26 -17.66
C GLU A 68 -16.46 -2.53 -16.89
N GLU A 69 -16.03 -3.70 -17.33
CA GLU A 69 -16.28 -4.95 -16.59
C GLU A 69 -15.64 -4.89 -15.19
N PHE A 70 -14.44 -4.32 -15.06
CA PHE A 70 -13.81 -4.18 -13.75
C PHE A 70 -14.59 -3.21 -12.86
N PHE A 71 -15.08 -2.10 -13.42
CA PHE A 71 -15.90 -1.16 -12.66
C PHE A 71 -17.23 -1.80 -12.22
N ASP A 72 -17.91 -2.53 -13.10
CA ASP A 72 -19.14 -3.26 -12.79
C ASP A 72 -18.94 -4.27 -11.65
N ASP A 73 -17.82 -5.00 -11.66
CA ASP A 73 -17.45 -5.90 -10.57
C ASP A 73 -17.29 -5.16 -9.23
N ILE A 74 -16.65 -4.00 -9.22
CA ILE A 74 -16.49 -3.19 -8.00
C ILE A 74 -17.86 -2.68 -7.55
N PHE A 75 -18.64 -2.12 -8.47
CA PHE A 75 -19.96 -1.56 -8.19
C PHE A 75 -20.90 -2.61 -7.60
N LYS A 76 -20.88 -3.82 -8.15
CA LYS A 76 -21.66 -4.97 -7.67
C LYS A 76 -21.24 -5.39 -6.25
N VAL A 77 -19.94 -5.51 -5.97
CA VAL A 77 -19.43 -5.94 -4.66
C VAL A 77 -19.69 -4.88 -3.59
N THR A 78 -19.61 -3.60 -3.93
CA THR A 78 -19.87 -2.49 -3.00
C THR A 78 -21.36 -2.12 -2.89
N HIS A 79 -22.23 -2.81 -3.63
CA HIS A 79 -23.66 -2.47 -3.73
C HIS A 79 -23.88 -1.00 -4.14
N GLY A 80 -23.07 -0.49 -5.07
CA GLY A 80 -23.10 0.89 -5.53
C GLY A 80 -22.47 1.91 -4.58
N ASN A 81 -21.98 1.49 -3.43
CA ASN A 81 -21.34 2.37 -2.44
C ASN A 81 -19.84 2.53 -2.74
N THR A 82 -19.52 3.19 -3.84
CA THR A 82 -18.14 3.42 -4.28
C THR A 82 -17.96 4.84 -4.81
N ASN A 83 -16.76 5.38 -4.66
CA ASN A 83 -16.37 6.62 -5.33
C ASN A 83 -15.97 6.28 -6.77
N GLU A 84 -16.85 6.57 -7.72
CA GLU A 84 -16.68 6.21 -9.13
C GLU A 84 -15.40 6.79 -9.74
N SER A 85 -15.13 8.08 -9.54
CA SER A 85 -13.95 8.72 -10.12
C SER A 85 -12.65 8.11 -9.62
N LEU A 86 -12.57 7.79 -8.32
CA LEU A 86 -11.41 7.13 -7.73
C LEU A 86 -11.27 5.69 -8.20
N ALA A 87 -12.39 4.95 -8.30
CA ALA A 87 -12.40 3.57 -8.79
C ALA A 87 -11.92 3.51 -10.25
N ARG A 88 -12.46 4.37 -11.13
CA ARG A 88 -12.05 4.44 -12.53
C ARG A 88 -10.58 4.83 -12.70
N LEU A 89 -10.07 5.78 -11.91
CA LEU A 89 -8.66 6.11 -11.90
C LEU A 89 -7.78 4.90 -11.53
N MET A 90 -8.15 4.19 -10.48
CA MET A 90 -7.43 2.98 -10.03
C MET A 90 -7.46 1.88 -11.10
N ILE A 91 -8.61 1.65 -11.72
CA ILE A 91 -8.78 0.65 -12.79
C ILE A 91 -7.90 1.00 -13.99
N HIS A 92 -7.96 2.24 -14.46
CA HIS A 92 -7.15 2.72 -15.57
C HIS A 92 -5.65 2.54 -15.31
N GLN A 93 -5.19 2.93 -14.13
CA GLN A 93 -3.78 2.77 -13.75
C GLN A 93 -3.36 1.29 -13.62
N SER A 94 -4.30 0.38 -13.34
CA SER A 94 -4.01 -1.04 -13.20
C SER A 94 -3.51 -1.70 -14.49
N MET A 95 -3.85 -1.15 -15.67
CA MET A 95 -3.42 -1.65 -16.98
C MET A 95 -1.90 -1.74 -17.11
N SER A 96 -1.19 -0.74 -16.61
CA SER A 96 0.27 -0.67 -16.66
C SER A 96 0.97 -1.36 -15.48
N LEU A 97 0.23 -1.71 -14.43
CA LEU A 97 0.81 -2.14 -13.15
C LEU A 97 1.57 -3.46 -13.26
N VAL A 98 1.07 -4.41 -14.06
CA VAL A 98 1.72 -5.73 -14.25
C VAL A 98 3.13 -5.56 -14.83
N SER A 99 3.25 -4.78 -15.91
CA SER A 99 4.54 -4.51 -16.57
C SER A 99 5.45 -3.63 -15.69
N TRP A 100 4.87 -2.65 -14.98
CA TRP A 100 5.61 -1.78 -14.05
C TRP A 100 6.26 -2.58 -12.91
N LEU A 101 5.53 -3.50 -12.29
CA LEU A 101 6.06 -4.37 -11.24
C LEU A 101 7.11 -5.34 -11.81
N ARG A 102 6.88 -5.88 -13.02
CA ARG A 102 7.84 -6.77 -13.68
C ARG A 102 9.19 -6.08 -13.92
N SER A 103 9.21 -4.85 -14.40
CA SER A 103 10.45 -4.08 -14.61
C SER A 103 11.23 -3.83 -13.32
N ARG A 104 10.61 -4.04 -12.15
CA ARG A 104 11.24 -3.95 -10.82
C ARG A 104 11.54 -5.32 -10.21
N GLY A 105 11.57 -6.36 -11.05
CA GLY A 105 11.97 -7.72 -10.67
C GLY A 105 10.89 -8.57 -10.03
N VAL A 106 9.63 -8.13 -10.07
CA VAL A 106 8.49 -8.95 -9.67
C VAL A 106 8.17 -9.94 -10.79
N HIS A 107 7.99 -11.22 -10.43
CA HIS A 107 7.60 -12.27 -11.37
C HIS A 107 6.21 -12.78 -11.06
N TYR A 108 5.52 -13.21 -12.11
CA TYR A 108 4.20 -13.78 -12.04
C TYR A 108 4.23 -15.27 -12.37
N GLN A 109 3.27 -15.99 -11.83
CA GLN A 109 3.01 -17.36 -12.27
C GLN A 109 2.46 -17.33 -13.69
N PRO A 110 2.79 -18.30 -14.54
CA PRO A 110 2.10 -18.50 -15.81
C PRO A 110 0.60 -18.65 -15.56
N ALA A 111 -0.19 -18.27 -16.54
CA ALA A 111 -1.63 -18.50 -16.48
C ALA A 111 -1.92 -19.99 -16.26
N LEU A 112 -2.69 -20.28 -15.20
CA LEU A 112 -3.05 -21.66 -14.84
C LEU A 112 -4.35 -22.01 -15.56
N SER A 113 -4.31 -22.95 -16.48
CA SER A 113 -5.52 -23.54 -17.05
C SER A 113 -6.25 -24.39 -16.00
N GLY A 114 -7.56 -24.20 -15.86
CA GLY A 114 -8.37 -24.94 -14.90
C GLY A 114 -9.84 -24.55 -14.96
N THR A 115 -10.65 -25.19 -14.12
CA THR A 115 -12.10 -24.99 -14.06
C THR A 115 -12.50 -23.56 -13.65
N LEU A 116 -11.65 -22.87 -12.91
CA LEU A 116 -11.84 -21.47 -12.50
C LEU A 116 -10.88 -20.59 -13.31
N SER A 117 -11.42 -19.77 -14.21
CA SER A 117 -10.64 -18.82 -15.02
C SER A 117 -10.16 -17.61 -14.19
N LEU A 118 -9.48 -17.86 -13.06
CA LEU A 118 -9.01 -16.82 -12.17
C LEU A 118 -7.96 -15.92 -12.82
N ASN A 119 -7.20 -16.46 -13.77
CA ASN A 119 -6.16 -15.73 -14.49
C ASN A 119 -6.70 -14.75 -15.53
N ARG A 120 -8.01 -14.73 -15.76
CA ARG A 120 -8.62 -13.70 -16.60
C ARG A 120 -8.59 -12.33 -15.92
N THR A 121 -8.71 -12.28 -14.61
CA THR A 121 -8.80 -11.02 -13.84
C THR A 121 -7.63 -10.81 -12.88
N ASN A 122 -6.89 -11.87 -12.53
CA ASN A 122 -5.88 -11.82 -11.48
C ASN A 122 -4.51 -12.34 -11.95
N ALA A 123 -3.49 -11.49 -11.85
CA ALA A 123 -2.09 -11.88 -12.03
C ALA A 123 -1.53 -12.37 -10.69
N PHE A 124 -1.14 -13.65 -10.62
CA PHE A 124 -0.63 -14.28 -9.41
C PHE A 124 0.87 -14.08 -9.27
N PHE A 125 1.32 -13.59 -8.12
CA PHE A 125 2.76 -13.40 -7.85
C PHE A 125 3.48 -14.71 -7.66
N LEU A 126 4.61 -14.89 -8.33
CA LEU A 126 5.51 -16.00 -8.07
C LEU A 126 6.20 -15.80 -6.71
N GLY A 127 5.87 -16.65 -5.74
CA GLY A 127 6.32 -16.54 -4.35
C GLY A 127 5.48 -15.61 -3.47
N GLY A 128 4.34 -15.13 -3.96
CA GLY A 128 3.35 -14.36 -3.19
C GLY A 128 3.82 -12.99 -2.75
N GLY A 129 3.07 -12.40 -1.81
CA GLY A 129 3.28 -11.02 -1.34
C GLY A 129 4.62 -10.76 -0.66
N LYS A 130 5.19 -11.75 0.02
CA LYS A 130 6.52 -11.62 0.64
C LYS A 130 7.61 -11.43 -0.43
N THR A 131 7.53 -12.18 -1.53
CA THR A 131 8.47 -12.04 -2.64
C THR A 131 8.26 -10.72 -3.38
N LEU A 132 7.01 -10.33 -3.65
CA LEU A 132 6.68 -9.01 -4.19
C LEU A 132 7.35 -7.89 -3.37
N LEU A 133 7.12 -7.87 -2.06
CA LEU A 133 7.70 -6.87 -1.16
C LEU A 133 9.23 -6.86 -1.20
N ASN A 134 9.87 -8.03 -1.09
CA ASN A 134 11.32 -8.11 -1.11
C ASN A 134 11.91 -7.54 -2.42
N LYS A 135 11.24 -7.74 -3.55
CA LYS A 135 11.66 -7.14 -4.84
C LYS A 135 11.50 -5.63 -4.85
N LEU A 136 10.36 -5.12 -4.36
CA LEU A 136 10.12 -3.67 -4.29
C LEU A 136 11.09 -2.99 -3.31
N TYR A 137 11.33 -3.57 -2.13
CA TYR A 137 12.33 -3.06 -1.18
C TYR A 137 13.73 -3.03 -1.79
N ALA A 138 14.16 -4.13 -2.40
CA ALA A 138 15.48 -4.19 -3.05
C ALA A 138 15.61 -3.16 -4.18
N HIS A 139 14.54 -2.93 -4.97
CA HIS A 139 14.54 -1.92 -6.00
C HIS A 139 14.58 -0.50 -5.41
N ALA A 140 13.77 -0.21 -4.39
CA ALA A 140 13.75 1.08 -3.71
C ALA A 140 15.13 1.43 -3.11
N GLU A 141 15.73 0.50 -2.38
CA GLU A 141 17.08 0.66 -1.81
C GLU A 141 18.12 0.89 -2.93
N LYS A 142 18.05 0.13 -4.03
CA LYS A 142 18.96 0.26 -5.18
C LYS A 142 18.93 1.65 -5.84
N ILE A 143 17.75 2.27 -5.93
CA ILE A 143 17.60 3.62 -6.52
C ILE A 143 17.82 4.75 -5.50
N GLY A 144 18.17 4.43 -4.26
CA GLY A 144 18.53 5.39 -3.23
C GLY A 144 17.36 5.93 -2.40
N VAL A 145 16.28 5.16 -2.24
CA VAL A 145 15.25 5.43 -1.23
C VAL A 145 15.82 5.06 0.14
N GLN A 146 15.78 5.99 1.09
CA GLN A 146 16.14 5.72 2.48
C GLN A 146 14.98 5.03 3.18
N ILE A 147 15.23 3.92 3.91
CA ILE A 147 14.19 3.19 4.62
C ILE A 147 14.60 3.03 6.08
N ILE A 148 13.78 3.57 6.98
CA ILE A 148 13.97 3.52 8.43
C ILE A 148 12.92 2.57 9.01
N TYR A 149 13.40 1.50 9.66
CA TYR A 149 12.57 0.49 10.31
C TYR A 149 12.41 0.78 11.79
N ASP A 150 11.44 0.12 12.44
CA ASP A 150 11.08 0.35 13.84
C ASP A 150 10.77 1.84 14.10
N ALA A 151 10.15 2.48 13.10
CA ALA A 151 9.90 3.91 13.06
C ALA A 151 8.44 4.18 12.65
N GLU A 152 7.59 4.48 13.61
CA GLU A 152 6.17 4.72 13.37
C GLU A 152 5.87 6.22 13.28
N VAL A 153 5.37 6.67 12.13
CA VAL A 153 4.81 8.03 12.02
C VAL A 153 3.49 8.05 12.77
N VAL A 154 3.43 8.79 13.87
CA VAL A 154 2.29 8.80 14.79
C VAL A 154 1.40 10.00 14.64
N SER A 155 1.95 11.14 14.21
CA SER A 155 1.18 12.36 13.98
C SER A 155 1.78 13.21 12.87
N ALA A 156 1.03 14.21 12.44
CA ALA A 156 1.46 15.22 11.47
C ALA A 156 0.85 16.58 11.84
N ALA A 157 1.65 17.64 11.82
CA ALA A 157 1.15 19.01 12.00
C ALA A 157 0.68 19.56 10.65
N ILE A 158 -0.61 19.83 10.57
CA ILE A 158 -1.29 20.29 9.34
C ILE A 158 -1.78 21.72 9.56
N SER A 159 -1.42 22.63 8.68
CA SER A 159 -1.99 23.96 8.62
C SER A 159 -2.04 24.45 7.18
N ASN A 160 -3.06 25.25 6.85
CA ASN A 160 -3.26 25.78 5.49
C ASN A 160 -3.20 24.69 4.40
N ASN A 161 -3.82 23.53 4.63
CA ASN A 161 -3.80 22.34 3.76
C ASN A 161 -2.39 21.81 3.43
N ARG A 162 -1.42 22.04 4.30
CA ARG A 162 -0.05 21.53 4.14
C ARG A 162 0.40 20.87 5.43
N VAL A 163 1.15 19.77 5.27
CA VAL A 163 1.88 19.14 6.37
C VAL A 163 3.23 19.85 6.48
N HIS A 164 3.63 20.23 7.70
CA HIS A 164 4.90 20.91 7.97
C HIS A 164 5.88 20.04 8.71
N THR A 165 5.37 19.29 9.69
CA THR A 165 6.18 18.37 10.50
C THR A 165 5.44 17.05 10.70
N ILE A 166 6.21 16.02 10.99
CA ILE A 166 5.71 14.73 11.47
C ILE A 166 6.37 14.38 12.79
N GLU A 167 5.66 13.63 13.62
CA GLU A 167 6.25 12.97 14.78
C GLU A 167 6.40 11.47 14.50
N VAL A 168 7.57 10.95 14.84
CA VAL A 168 7.95 9.55 14.63
C VAL A 168 8.39 8.94 15.95
N ASP A 169 7.75 7.85 16.35
CA ASP A 169 8.24 7.01 17.45
C ASP A 169 9.37 6.13 16.89
N TYR A 170 10.60 6.38 17.34
CA TYR A 170 11.81 5.71 16.89
C TYR A 170 12.83 5.54 18.03
N GLN A 171 13.37 4.31 18.23
CA GLN A 171 14.36 3.99 19.25
C GLN A 171 13.96 4.43 20.68
N GLU A 172 12.71 4.14 21.06
CA GLU A 172 12.10 4.49 22.36
C GLU A 172 11.86 5.99 22.59
N ASP A 173 12.24 6.85 21.63
CA ASP A 173 12.06 8.29 21.68
C ASP A 173 11.07 8.77 20.62
N ARG A 174 10.43 9.91 20.89
CA ARG A 174 9.63 10.63 19.91
C ARG A 174 10.45 11.73 19.28
N GLN A 175 10.61 11.66 17.96
CA GLN A 175 11.36 12.61 17.16
C GLN A 175 10.44 13.40 16.25
N THR A 176 10.72 14.69 16.07
CA THR A 176 10.00 15.57 15.15
C THR A 176 10.89 15.90 13.95
N PHE A 177 10.32 15.75 12.74
CA PHE A 177 11.01 16.07 11.48
C PHE A 177 10.23 17.15 10.72
N GLU A 178 10.95 18.14 10.18
CA GLU A 178 10.43 19.04 9.18
C GLU A 178 10.40 18.33 7.82
N ILE A 179 9.31 18.49 7.07
CA ILE A 179 9.13 17.78 5.81
C ILE A 179 8.57 18.68 4.71
N GLY A 180 8.95 18.41 3.48
CA GLY A 180 8.36 19.06 2.31
C GLY A 180 7.00 18.48 1.94
N HIS A 181 6.91 17.14 1.89
CA HIS A 181 5.71 16.42 1.45
C HIS A 181 5.52 15.13 2.25
N LEU A 182 4.26 14.81 2.59
CA LEU A 182 3.88 13.54 3.22
C LEU A 182 3.03 12.68 2.29
N ILE A 183 3.43 11.44 2.11
CA ILE A 183 2.60 10.39 1.52
C ILE A 183 2.14 9.47 2.64
N ALA A 184 0.88 9.57 3.04
CA ALA A 184 0.28 8.74 4.07
C ALA A 184 -0.09 7.37 3.47
N ALA A 185 0.70 6.34 3.77
CA ALA A 185 0.51 4.97 3.29
C ALA A 185 0.64 3.94 4.43
N SER A 186 0.29 4.36 5.66
CA SER A 186 0.45 3.61 6.91
C SER A 186 -0.54 2.44 7.08
N GLY A 187 -1.44 2.22 6.12
CA GLY A 187 -2.47 1.20 6.19
C GLY A 187 -3.67 1.63 7.04
N GLY A 188 -4.43 0.64 7.53
CA GLY A 188 -5.64 0.88 8.31
C GLY A 188 -5.44 0.75 9.82
N PHE A 189 -6.54 0.51 10.53
CA PHE A 189 -6.57 0.47 12.00
C PHE A 189 -7.02 -0.87 12.59
N GLN A 190 -7.10 -1.92 11.79
CA GLN A 190 -7.68 -3.21 12.20
C GLN A 190 -6.94 -3.93 13.34
N SER A 191 -5.74 -3.49 13.70
CA SER A 191 -4.99 -4.00 14.86
C SER A 191 -5.08 -3.07 16.08
N ASN A 192 -5.96 -2.07 16.03
CA ASN A 192 -6.31 -1.20 17.15
C ASN A 192 -7.68 -1.66 17.71
N GLU A 193 -7.65 -2.45 18.78
CA GLU A 193 -8.84 -3.06 19.36
C GLU A 193 -9.85 -2.00 19.83
N ASP A 194 -9.38 -0.92 20.43
CA ASP A 194 -10.24 0.15 20.93
C ASP A 194 -10.97 0.85 19.77
N TRP A 195 -10.26 1.17 18.68
CA TRP A 195 -10.88 1.74 17.52
C TRP A 195 -11.81 0.76 16.80
N MET A 196 -11.48 -0.52 16.82
CA MET A 196 -12.38 -1.57 16.29
C MET A 196 -13.67 -1.63 17.10
N ARG A 197 -13.61 -1.53 18.45
CA ARG A 197 -14.81 -1.46 19.33
C ARG A 197 -15.60 -0.17 19.12
N GLU A 198 -14.93 0.96 18.94
CA GLU A 198 -15.56 2.25 18.63
C GLU A 198 -16.46 2.14 17.38
N VAL A 199 -16.02 1.43 16.34
CA VAL A 199 -16.74 1.32 15.05
C VAL A 199 -17.79 0.20 15.07
N TRP A 200 -17.50 -0.98 15.64
CA TRP A 200 -18.35 -2.17 15.56
C TRP A 200 -18.93 -2.63 16.91
N GLY A 201 -18.65 -1.91 18.00
CA GLY A 201 -19.08 -2.27 19.35
C GLY A 201 -18.42 -3.55 19.85
N ASP A 202 -19.01 -4.18 20.87
CA ASP A 202 -18.49 -5.39 21.54
C ASP A 202 -18.32 -6.60 20.58
N LYS A 203 -18.94 -6.56 19.41
CA LYS A 203 -18.76 -7.60 18.39
C LYS A 203 -17.34 -7.64 17.85
N ALA A 204 -16.60 -6.53 17.93
CA ALA A 204 -15.22 -6.43 17.49
C ALA A 204 -14.30 -7.43 18.19
N ASP A 205 -14.58 -7.77 19.46
CA ASP A 205 -13.79 -8.71 20.26
C ASP A 205 -13.81 -10.15 19.70
N ARG A 206 -14.76 -10.43 18.82
CA ARG A 206 -14.90 -11.74 18.16
C ARG A 206 -14.22 -11.79 16.77
N PHE A 207 -13.66 -10.66 16.32
CA PHE A 207 -13.02 -10.62 15.02
C PHE A 207 -11.65 -11.28 15.06
N LEU A 208 -11.46 -12.28 14.21
CA LEU A 208 -10.14 -12.86 14.01
C LEU A 208 -9.37 -12.04 12.98
N ILE A 209 -8.51 -11.16 13.44
CA ILE A 209 -7.70 -10.29 12.58
C ILE A 209 -6.49 -11.08 12.08
N ARG A 210 -6.48 -11.36 10.78
CA ARG A 210 -5.38 -12.03 10.07
C ARG A 210 -4.57 -11.00 9.29
N GLY A 211 -3.65 -10.33 9.97
CA GLY A 211 -2.87 -9.25 9.35
C GLY A 211 -1.66 -8.86 10.19
N THR A 212 -1.06 -7.76 9.82
CA THR A 212 0.05 -7.18 10.57
C THR A 212 -0.42 -6.57 11.88
N PRO A 213 0.31 -6.73 13.00
CA PRO A 213 -0.01 -6.06 14.26
C PRO A 213 0.28 -4.55 14.26
N TYR A 214 0.92 -4.03 13.21
CA TYR A 214 1.36 -2.64 13.11
C TYR A 214 0.30 -1.68 12.54
N ASN A 215 -0.81 -2.17 12.01
CA ASN A 215 -1.89 -1.31 11.50
C ASN A 215 -2.75 -0.77 12.65
N LYS A 216 -2.20 0.21 13.38
CA LYS A 216 -2.84 0.85 14.55
C LYS A 216 -3.65 2.10 14.20
N GLY A 217 -3.48 2.65 13.00
CA GLY A 217 -4.26 3.79 12.50
C GLY A 217 -3.88 5.14 13.11
N LYS A 218 -2.75 5.30 13.81
CA LYS A 218 -2.37 6.55 14.47
C LYS A 218 -2.37 7.74 13.50
N LEU A 219 -1.59 7.65 12.42
CA LEU A 219 -1.55 8.70 11.40
C LEU A 219 -2.92 8.88 10.71
N LEU A 220 -3.67 7.80 10.47
CA LEU A 220 -5.01 7.90 9.89
C LEU A 220 -5.95 8.71 10.79
N ARG A 221 -5.93 8.48 12.11
CA ARG A 221 -6.72 9.26 13.09
C ARG A 221 -6.34 10.73 13.02
N THR A 222 -5.04 11.06 13.05
CA THR A 222 -4.56 12.44 12.91
C THR A 222 -5.11 13.13 11.65
N LEU A 223 -5.13 12.42 10.52
CA LEU A 223 -5.63 12.98 9.26
C LEU A 223 -7.16 13.12 9.22
N MET A 224 -7.89 12.31 9.99
CA MET A 224 -9.35 12.42 10.11
C MET A 224 -9.76 13.56 11.03
N ASP A 225 -8.92 13.89 12.02
CA ASP A 225 -9.19 14.94 13.03
C ASP A 225 -8.75 16.34 12.56
N ALA A 226 -8.02 16.43 11.44
CA ALA A 226 -7.50 17.68 10.84
C ALA A 226 -8.48 18.27 9.82
#